data_fecd266bd3dba53edb1727ef92c4fee0
#
_entry.id   fecd266bd3dba53edb1727ef92c4fee0
#
_cell.length_a   1.000
_cell.length_b   1.000
_cell.length_c   1.000
_cell.angle_alpha   90.00
_cell.angle_beta   90.00
_cell.angle_gamma   90.00
#
_symmetry.space_group_name_H-M   'P 1'
#
loop_
_entity.id
_entity.type
_entity.pdbx_description
1 polymer ?
#
loop_
_entity_poly.entity_id
_entity_poly.type
_entity_poly.pdbx_seq_one_letter_code
_entity_poly.pdbx_strand_id
1 'polypeptide(L)'
;MLLKLIAAGLLAVAAWANVINDVRAAVARNDFALGDSVIQKYRASEGVTPEMIEAVSWLGRGALDAKQLDKADSYAKEARRLALVELKKRPLDADGYLPIALGAAIEVEAQVLNAHGERSAAVAFLGAELALYKTTSIRTRIQKNLNLLSLEGKPAPALDAREFLGATPTPLAALKGKPVVLFFWAHWCGDCKQEAPILAEIEKEYAAKGLVLVAPTQRYGYVARGEEAGPDDELRYIDAVRHRFYSDLLNVPAPISEDNFKNYGASTTPTVVLIDRQGIVRLYHPGRMTIEELRAALNRLG
;
A
#
# COMPACT_ATOMS: atom_id res chain seq x y z
N MET A 1 37.81 -50.50 36.94
CA MET A 1 37.34 -50.15 35.61
C MET A 1 36.10 -49.25 35.77
N LEU A 2 36.26 -47.90 35.73
CA LEU A 2 35.18 -46.94 35.90
C LEU A 2 34.62 -46.60 34.52
N LEU A 3 33.35 -46.94 34.29
CA LEU A 3 32.61 -46.51 33.06
C LEU A 3 32.11 -45.08 33.30
N LYS A 4 32.66 -44.11 32.55
CA LYS A 4 32.13 -42.74 32.48
C LYS A 4 30.98 -42.72 31.49
N LEU A 5 29.76 -42.54 31.97
CA LEU A 5 28.59 -42.16 31.16
C LEU A 5 28.73 -40.70 30.75
N ILE A 6 28.93 -40.47 29.44
CA ILE A 6 28.82 -39.15 28.81
C ILE A 6 27.35 -38.99 28.46
N ALA A 7 26.64 -38.15 29.21
CA ALA A 7 25.30 -37.68 28.82
C ALA A 7 25.46 -36.64 27.69
N ALA A 8 25.19 -37.02 26.45
CA ALA A 8 25.06 -36.13 25.36
C ALA A 8 23.72 -35.39 25.47
N GLY A 9 23.76 -34.14 25.95
CA GLY A 9 22.63 -33.23 25.87
C GLY A 9 22.36 -32.87 24.43
N LEU A 10 21.31 -33.42 23.84
CA LEU A 10 20.72 -32.93 22.59
C LEU A 10 20.11 -31.57 22.87
N LEU A 11 20.85 -30.51 22.56
CA LEU A 11 20.27 -29.19 22.36
C LEU A 11 19.41 -29.28 21.10
N ALA A 12 18.10 -29.46 21.26
CA ALA A 12 17.12 -29.25 20.25
C ALA A 12 17.17 -27.75 19.92
N VAL A 13 17.88 -27.37 18.86
CA VAL A 13 17.73 -26.08 18.23
C VAL A 13 16.31 -26.09 17.66
N ALA A 14 15.35 -25.54 18.41
CA ALA A 14 14.03 -25.26 17.89
C ALA A 14 14.26 -24.29 16.71
N ALA A 15 14.03 -24.77 15.49
CA ALA A 15 13.92 -23.90 14.34
C ALA A 15 12.74 -22.98 14.63
N TRP A 16 13.03 -21.75 15.02
CA TRP A 16 12.00 -20.75 15.28
C TRP A 16 11.26 -20.53 13.98
N ALA A 17 10.04 -21.01 13.92
CA ALA A 17 9.11 -20.62 12.87
C ALA A 17 9.00 -19.09 12.91
N ASN A 18 8.98 -18.46 11.76
CA ASN A 18 8.92 -17.00 11.62
C ASN A 18 7.65 -16.49 12.33
N VAL A 19 7.82 -15.74 13.44
CA VAL A 19 6.72 -15.26 14.30
C VAL A 19 5.63 -14.54 13.50
N ILE A 20 6.00 -13.84 12.44
CA ILE A 20 5.06 -13.15 11.54
C ILE A 20 4.19 -14.18 10.83
N ASN A 21 4.78 -15.24 10.27
CA ASN A 21 4.03 -16.26 9.53
C ASN A 21 3.08 -17.03 10.46
N ASP A 22 3.52 -17.36 11.68
CA ASP A 22 2.68 -18.05 12.65
C ASP A 22 1.49 -17.20 13.10
N VAL A 23 1.72 -15.91 13.36
CA VAL A 23 0.65 -14.97 13.69
C VAL A 23 -0.29 -14.78 12.49
N ARG A 24 0.22 -14.65 11.28
CA ARG A 24 -0.62 -14.56 10.07
C ARG A 24 -1.46 -15.81 9.85
N ALA A 25 -0.91 -16.98 10.13
CA ALA A 25 -1.67 -18.24 10.08
C ALA A 25 -2.77 -18.33 11.14
N ALA A 26 -2.55 -17.78 12.35
CA ALA A 26 -3.57 -17.66 13.38
C ALA A 26 -4.67 -16.65 12.96
N VAL A 27 -4.29 -15.48 12.47
CA VAL A 27 -5.20 -14.45 11.93
C VAL A 27 -6.08 -15.00 10.81
N ALA A 28 -5.51 -15.75 9.86
CA ALA A 28 -6.28 -16.36 8.76
C ALA A 28 -7.40 -17.31 9.24
N ARG A 29 -7.32 -17.80 10.47
CA ARG A 29 -8.32 -18.63 11.13
C ARG A 29 -9.18 -17.87 12.15
N ASN A 30 -9.01 -16.56 12.25
CA ASN A 30 -9.58 -15.71 13.30
C ASN A 30 -9.24 -16.19 14.73
N ASP A 31 -8.14 -16.93 14.92
CA ASP A 31 -7.68 -17.42 16.21
C ASP A 31 -6.70 -16.44 16.86
N PHE A 32 -7.25 -15.34 17.38
CA PHE A 32 -6.46 -14.30 18.04
C PHE A 32 -5.80 -14.81 19.34
N ALA A 33 -6.41 -15.78 20.04
CA ALA A 33 -5.83 -16.36 21.25
C ALA A 33 -4.54 -17.14 20.94
N LEU A 34 -4.52 -17.89 19.84
CA LEU A 34 -3.31 -18.52 19.35
C LEU A 34 -2.26 -17.48 18.94
N GLY A 35 -2.67 -16.42 18.24
CA GLY A 35 -1.76 -15.32 17.87
C GLY A 35 -1.10 -14.67 19.09
N ASP A 36 -1.87 -14.37 20.14
CA ASP A 36 -1.36 -13.86 21.42
C ASP A 36 -0.37 -14.83 22.08
N SER A 37 -0.67 -16.13 22.07
CA SER A 37 0.23 -17.16 22.61
C SER A 37 1.56 -17.21 21.86
N VAL A 38 1.53 -17.08 20.53
CA VAL A 38 2.74 -17.01 19.68
C VAL A 38 3.59 -15.81 20.07
N ILE A 39 2.97 -14.61 20.16
CA ILE A 39 3.65 -13.38 20.56
C ILE A 39 4.26 -13.52 21.96
N GLN A 40 3.53 -14.05 22.93
CA GLN A 40 4.02 -14.22 24.31
C GLN A 40 5.23 -15.17 24.38
N LYS A 41 5.18 -16.29 23.66
CA LYS A 41 6.30 -17.25 23.59
C LYS A 41 7.54 -16.61 22.97
N TYR A 42 7.36 -15.92 21.83
CA TYR A 42 8.46 -15.22 21.18
C TYR A 42 9.07 -14.15 22.09
N ARG A 43 8.23 -13.35 22.74
CA ARG A 43 8.67 -12.30 23.69
C ARG A 43 9.45 -12.86 24.87
N ALA A 44 9.09 -14.04 25.36
CA ALA A 44 9.78 -14.69 26.47
C ALA A 44 11.19 -15.15 26.09
N SER A 45 11.43 -15.56 24.85
CA SER A 45 12.72 -16.06 24.36
C SER A 45 13.60 -14.99 23.74
N GLU A 46 13.04 -14.14 22.87
CA GLU A 46 13.78 -13.18 22.03
C GLU A 46 13.63 -11.73 22.53
N GLY A 47 12.69 -11.49 23.45
CA GLY A 47 12.34 -10.14 23.86
C GLY A 47 11.46 -9.39 22.84
N VAL A 48 11.49 -8.07 22.93
CA VAL A 48 10.78 -7.20 21.97
C VAL A 48 11.72 -6.86 20.82
N THR A 49 11.38 -7.35 19.64
CA THR A 49 12.12 -7.10 18.39
C THR A 49 11.23 -6.43 17.36
N PRO A 50 11.80 -5.73 16.35
CA PRO A 50 11.01 -5.17 15.24
C PRO A 50 10.10 -6.20 14.54
N GLU A 51 10.58 -7.42 14.38
CA GLU A 51 9.83 -8.54 13.80
C GLU A 51 8.60 -8.91 14.64
N MET A 52 8.76 -8.99 15.98
CA MET A 52 7.63 -9.22 16.89
C MET A 52 6.60 -8.08 16.81
N ILE A 53 7.07 -6.83 16.70
CA ILE A 53 6.17 -5.66 16.60
C ILE A 53 5.36 -5.72 15.31
N GLU A 54 5.98 -6.13 14.19
CA GLU A 54 5.25 -6.40 12.95
C GLU A 54 4.20 -7.50 13.15
N ALA A 55 4.56 -8.59 13.80
CA ALA A 55 3.62 -9.68 14.12
C ALA A 55 2.40 -9.18 14.92
N VAL A 56 2.60 -8.31 15.93
CA VAL A 56 1.49 -7.67 16.67
C VAL A 56 0.62 -6.82 15.74
N SER A 57 1.23 -6.10 14.80
CA SER A 57 0.46 -5.29 13.84
C SER A 57 -0.45 -6.12 12.93
N TRP A 58 -0.07 -7.37 12.64
CA TRP A 58 -0.92 -8.31 11.90
C TRP A 58 -2.16 -8.73 12.71
N LEU A 59 -2.06 -8.88 14.04
CA LEU A 59 -3.24 -9.10 14.90
C LEU A 59 -4.21 -7.91 14.80
N GLY A 60 -3.68 -6.67 14.83
CA GLY A 60 -4.50 -5.47 14.68
C GLY A 60 -5.26 -5.41 13.35
N ARG A 61 -4.57 -5.71 12.24
CA ARG A 61 -5.18 -5.76 10.91
C ARG A 61 -6.23 -6.86 10.81
N GLY A 62 -5.91 -8.07 11.29
CA GLY A 62 -6.85 -9.18 11.29
C GLY A 62 -8.08 -8.92 12.15
N ALA A 63 -7.93 -8.29 13.31
CA ALA A 63 -9.04 -7.93 14.18
C ALA A 63 -9.94 -6.85 13.50
N LEU A 64 -9.35 -5.91 12.78
CA LEU A 64 -10.09 -4.92 11.99
C LEU A 64 -10.90 -5.58 10.87
N ASP A 65 -10.29 -6.50 10.11
CA ASP A 65 -10.94 -7.25 9.04
C ASP A 65 -12.10 -8.11 9.59
N ALA A 66 -11.91 -8.68 10.78
CA ALA A 66 -12.94 -9.40 11.52
C ALA A 66 -13.99 -8.49 12.21
N LYS A 67 -13.89 -7.17 12.04
CA LYS A 67 -14.76 -6.15 12.64
C LYS A 67 -14.77 -6.16 14.18
N GLN A 68 -13.71 -6.67 14.81
CA GLN A 68 -13.49 -6.64 16.25
C GLN A 68 -12.74 -5.36 16.64
N LEU A 69 -13.45 -4.20 16.57
CA LEU A 69 -12.84 -2.87 16.62
C LEU A 69 -12.02 -2.63 17.90
N ASP A 70 -12.52 -3.04 19.08
CA ASP A 70 -11.81 -2.85 20.35
C ASP A 70 -10.48 -3.62 20.38
N LYS A 71 -10.49 -4.85 19.84
CA LYS A 71 -9.24 -5.63 19.72
C LYS A 71 -8.28 -5.02 18.71
N ALA A 72 -8.81 -4.57 17.55
CA ALA A 72 -8.02 -3.91 16.54
C ALA A 72 -7.31 -2.68 17.09
N ASP A 73 -8.03 -1.84 17.82
CA ASP A 73 -7.49 -0.65 18.49
C ASP A 73 -6.41 -1.02 19.53
N SER A 74 -6.68 -2.03 20.34
CA SER A 74 -5.73 -2.50 21.38
C SER A 74 -4.41 -2.96 20.76
N TYR A 75 -4.46 -3.83 19.74
CA TYR A 75 -3.26 -4.33 19.06
C TYR A 75 -2.53 -3.21 18.31
N ALA A 76 -3.26 -2.31 17.65
CA ALA A 76 -2.65 -1.19 16.93
C ALA A 76 -1.90 -0.25 17.88
N LYS A 77 -2.52 0.13 19.00
CA LYS A 77 -1.89 0.95 20.02
C LYS A 77 -0.67 0.27 20.66
N GLU A 78 -0.73 -1.05 20.90
CA GLU A 78 0.43 -1.80 21.41
C GLU A 78 1.56 -1.84 20.38
N ALA A 79 1.28 -2.17 19.13
CA ALA A 79 2.28 -2.16 18.06
C ALA A 79 2.92 -0.78 17.90
N ARG A 80 2.10 0.29 17.89
CA ARG A 80 2.59 1.68 17.79
C ARG A 80 3.45 2.05 19.00
N ARG A 81 3.01 1.76 20.20
CA ARG A 81 3.76 2.02 21.44
C ARG A 81 5.13 1.33 21.42
N LEU A 82 5.19 0.06 21.02
CA LEU A 82 6.43 -0.70 20.92
C LEU A 82 7.34 -0.15 19.83
N ALA A 83 6.78 0.17 18.63
CA ALA A 83 7.53 0.78 17.55
C ALA A 83 8.16 2.12 17.98
N LEU A 84 7.42 2.97 18.67
CA LEU A 84 7.93 4.25 19.17
C LEU A 84 9.07 4.08 20.21
N VAL A 85 9.08 2.99 20.97
CA VAL A 85 10.21 2.64 21.85
C VAL A 85 11.43 2.23 21.04
N GLU A 86 11.26 1.43 19.98
CA GLU A 86 12.36 1.01 19.11
C GLU A 86 12.94 2.18 18.31
N LEU A 87 12.12 3.15 17.89
CA LEU A 87 12.58 4.35 17.18
C LEU A 87 13.50 5.25 18.01
N LYS A 88 13.56 5.10 19.34
CA LYS A 88 14.55 5.76 20.17
C LYS A 88 15.95 5.14 20.04
N LYS A 89 16.05 3.91 19.52
CA LYS A 89 17.28 3.13 19.39
C LYS A 89 17.82 3.09 17.96
N ARG A 90 16.93 3.25 16.96
CA ARG A 90 17.25 3.12 15.54
C ARG A 90 16.33 3.95 14.65
N PRO A 91 16.75 4.38 13.45
CA PRO A 91 15.86 4.97 12.46
C PRO A 91 14.75 4.00 12.03
N LEU A 92 13.61 4.56 11.57
CA LEU A 92 12.46 3.77 11.11
C LEU A 92 12.86 2.80 9.99
N ASP A 93 13.61 3.28 9.01
CA ASP A 93 13.97 2.54 7.81
C ASP A 93 15.28 1.74 7.95
N ALA A 94 15.74 1.48 9.20
CA ALA A 94 16.92 0.67 9.47
C ALA A 94 16.70 -0.83 9.20
N ASP A 95 15.45 -1.28 9.19
CA ASP A 95 15.02 -2.62 8.81
C ASP A 95 13.67 -2.57 8.10
N GLY A 96 13.21 -3.71 7.56
CA GLY A 96 11.92 -3.80 6.86
C GLY A 96 10.71 -3.95 7.79
N TYR A 97 10.89 -4.28 9.06
CA TYR A 97 9.79 -4.64 9.97
C TYR A 97 9.12 -3.42 10.60
N LEU A 98 9.90 -2.47 11.12
CA LEU A 98 9.36 -1.27 11.77
C LEU A 98 8.47 -0.41 10.86
N PRO A 99 8.82 -0.17 9.58
CA PRO A 99 7.93 0.55 8.66
C PRO A 99 6.58 -0.17 8.47
N ILE A 100 6.60 -1.49 8.35
CA ILE A 100 5.37 -2.28 8.21
C ILE A 100 4.54 -2.20 9.48
N ALA A 101 5.15 -2.40 10.65
CA ALA A 101 4.50 -2.39 11.94
C ALA A 101 3.84 -1.05 12.25
N LEU A 102 4.62 0.03 12.18
CA LEU A 102 4.13 1.38 12.50
C LEU A 102 3.10 1.88 11.48
N GLY A 103 3.37 1.66 10.20
CA GLY A 103 2.43 2.02 9.14
C GLY A 103 1.09 1.27 9.26
N ALA A 104 1.11 -0.01 9.67
CA ALA A 104 -0.09 -0.78 9.92
C ALA A 104 -0.84 -0.30 11.18
N ALA A 105 -0.13 0.00 12.24
CA ALA A 105 -0.73 0.52 13.48
C ALA A 105 -1.47 1.83 13.22
N ILE A 106 -0.82 2.80 12.56
CA ILE A 106 -1.43 4.09 12.18
C ILE A 106 -2.67 3.87 11.29
N GLU A 107 -2.58 2.96 10.32
CA GLU A 107 -3.70 2.62 9.44
C GLU A 107 -4.89 2.07 10.23
N VAL A 108 -4.66 1.11 11.14
CA VAL A 108 -5.71 0.48 11.94
C VAL A 108 -6.35 1.48 12.91
N GLU A 109 -5.55 2.27 13.64
CA GLU A 109 -6.07 3.31 14.54
C GLU A 109 -7.00 4.29 13.79
N ALA A 110 -6.58 4.75 12.61
CA ALA A 110 -7.40 5.65 11.80
C ALA A 110 -8.70 4.99 11.30
N GLN A 111 -8.64 3.72 10.90
CA GLN A 111 -9.81 2.99 10.42
C GLN A 111 -10.79 2.67 11.56
N VAL A 112 -10.30 2.39 12.76
CA VAL A 112 -11.13 2.21 13.95
C VAL A 112 -11.87 3.53 14.30
N LEU A 113 -11.17 4.66 14.33
CA LEU A 113 -11.81 5.97 14.52
C LEU A 113 -12.92 6.21 13.49
N ASN A 114 -12.63 5.96 12.22
CA ASN A 114 -13.63 6.12 11.16
C ASN A 114 -14.82 5.16 11.33
N ALA A 115 -14.59 3.91 11.73
CA ALA A 115 -15.64 2.92 11.96
C ALA A 115 -16.56 3.31 13.15
N HIS A 116 -16.03 4.02 14.13
CA HIS A 116 -16.81 4.63 15.22
C HIS A 116 -17.55 5.92 14.80
N GLY A 117 -17.45 6.35 13.54
CA GLY A 117 -18.09 7.59 13.06
C GLY A 117 -17.23 8.84 13.29
N GLU A 118 -16.04 8.71 13.82
CA GLU A 118 -15.12 9.80 14.16
C GLU A 118 -14.20 10.19 12.98
N ARG A 119 -14.79 10.30 11.77
CA ARG A 119 -14.03 10.58 10.55
C ARG A 119 -13.13 11.82 10.66
N SER A 120 -13.62 12.89 11.28
CA SER A 120 -12.83 14.11 11.44
C SER A 120 -11.60 13.89 12.32
N ALA A 121 -11.73 13.11 13.40
CA ALA A 121 -10.62 12.73 14.25
C ALA A 121 -9.61 11.85 13.50
N ALA A 122 -10.09 10.87 12.70
CA ALA A 122 -9.24 10.03 11.87
C ALA A 122 -8.44 10.85 10.85
N VAL A 123 -9.06 11.82 10.18
CA VAL A 123 -8.39 12.72 9.22
C VAL A 123 -7.35 13.59 9.93
N ALA A 124 -7.67 14.17 11.09
CA ALA A 124 -6.73 14.96 11.87
C ALA A 124 -5.53 14.13 12.34
N PHE A 125 -5.79 12.92 12.85
CA PHE A 125 -4.75 11.97 13.25
C PHE A 125 -3.81 11.63 12.08
N LEU A 126 -4.36 11.20 10.94
CA LEU A 126 -3.55 10.88 9.75
C LEU A 126 -2.77 12.08 9.23
N GLY A 127 -3.35 13.29 9.29
CA GLY A 127 -2.65 14.52 8.92
C GLY A 127 -1.44 14.81 9.81
N ALA A 128 -1.57 14.60 11.13
CA ALA A 128 -0.47 14.76 12.08
C ALA A 128 0.64 13.71 11.82
N GLU A 129 0.26 12.43 11.64
CA GLU A 129 1.21 11.36 11.34
C GLU A 129 1.92 11.58 9.99
N LEU A 130 1.19 12.06 8.98
CA LEU A 130 1.77 12.39 7.67
C LEU A 130 2.84 13.50 7.78
N ALA A 131 2.59 14.53 8.59
CA ALA A 131 3.56 15.59 8.83
C ALA A 131 4.82 15.06 9.55
N LEU A 132 4.63 14.17 10.53
CA LEU A 132 5.71 13.56 11.31
C LEU A 132 6.59 12.64 10.47
N TYR A 133 5.98 11.81 9.62
CA TYR A 133 6.68 10.79 8.81
C TYR A 133 6.85 11.18 7.33
N LYS A 134 6.82 12.49 7.00
CA LYS A 134 6.84 13.00 5.62
C LYS A 134 8.06 12.58 4.77
N THR A 135 9.19 12.24 5.42
CA THR A 135 10.46 11.88 4.77
C THR A 135 10.82 10.41 4.92
N THR A 136 9.89 9.57 5.39
CA THR A 136 10.10 8.15 5.63
C THR A 136 9.35 7.28 4.61
N SER A 137 9.69 6.00 4.57
CA SER A 137 9.06 5.02 3.68
C SER A 137 7.55 4.85 3.90
N ILE A 138 7.02 5.12 5.12
CA ILE A 138 5.60 4.97 5.42
C ILE A 138 4.74 6.16 4.98
N ARG A 139 5.34 7.26 4.51
CA ARG A 139 4.62 8.46 4.07
C ARG A 139 3.48 8.15 3.09
N THR A 140 3.79 7.39 2.05
CA THR A 140 2.82 7.07 0.99
C THR A 140 1.66 6.24 1.52
N ARG A 141 1.93 5.33 2.46
CA ARG A 141 0.88 4.53 3.12
C ARG A 141 -0.04 5.40 4.01
N ILE A 142 0.53 6.34 4.76
CA ILE A 142 -0.28 7.29 5.56
C ILE A 142 -1.12 8.16 4.63
N GLN A 143 -0.54 8.67 3.53
CA GLN A 143 -1.27 9.46 2.53
C GLN A 143 -2.41 8.65 1.90
N LYS A 144 -2.23 7.35 1.61
CA LYS A 144 -3.30 6.46 1.14
C LYS A 144 -4.49 6.48 2.10
N ASN A 145 -4.24 6.27 3.39
CA ASN A 145 -5.31 6.21 4.38
C ASN A 145 -5.99 7.58 4.58
N LEU A 146 -5.25 8.67 4.49
CA LEU A 146 -5.80 10.02 4.49
C LEU A 146 -6.69 10.25 3.27
N ASN A 147 -6.26 9.83 2.09
CA ASN A 147 -6.99 9.98 0.83
C ASN A 147 -8.29 9.16 0.82
N LEU A 148 -8.28 7.93 1.36
CA LEU A 148 -9.49 7.12 1.54
C LEU A 148 -10.59 7.85 2.33
N LEU A 149 -10.19 8.72 3.25
CA LEU A 149 -11.12 9.46 4.08
C LEU A 149 -11.40 10.89 3.59
N SER A 150 -10.58 11.45 2.69
CA SER A 150 -10.66 12.90 2.48
C SER A 150 -10.41 13.39 1.05
N LEU A 151 -10.04 12.55 0.10
CA LEU A 151 -9.69 12.99 -1.25
C LEU A 151 -10.91 13.18 -2.14
N GLU A 152 -11.91 12.30 -2.03
CA GLU A 152 -13.15 12.44 -2.80
C GLU A 152 -13.85 13.76 -2.47
N GLY A 153 -14.35 14.43 -3.51
CA GLY A 153 -14.94 15.77 -3.42
C GLY A 153 -13.93 16.92 -3.44
N LYS A 154 -12.63 16.64 -3.48
CA LYS A 154 -11.58 17.68 -3.56
C LYS A 154 -10.98 17.77 -4.97
N PRO A 155 -10.37 18.91 -5.32
CA PRO A 155 -9.57 19.03 -6.53
C PRO A 155 -8.48 17.96 -6.58
N ALA A 156 -8.30 17.34 -7.76
CA ALA A 156 -7.26 16.36 -7.98
C ALA A 156 -5.86 17.00 -7.82
N PRO A 157 -4.94 16.39 -7.06
CA PRO A 157 -3.55 16.84 -7.01
C PRO A 157 -2.92 16.87 -8.41
N ALA A 158 -2.09 17.85 -8.70
CA ALA A 158 -1.35 17.92 -9.96
C ALA A 158 -0.40 16.72 -10.10
N LEU A 159 -0.20 16.26 -11.35
CA LEU A 159 0.80 15.25 -11.67
C LEU A 159 2.12 15.92 -12.07
N ASP A 160 3.22 15.39 -11.57
CA ASP A 160 4.53 15.59 -12.15
C ASP A 160 4.65 14.71 -13.40
N ALA A 161 4.80 15.34 -14.55
CA ALA A 161 4.85 14.69 -15.85
C ALA A 161 6.09 15.11 -16.67
N ARG A 162 7.15 15.52 -15.99
CA ARG A 162 8.43 15.92 -16.62
C ARG A 162 9.10 14.75 -17.34
N GLU A 163 8.94 13.55 -16.80
CA GLU A 163 9.38 12.30 -17.41
C GLU A 163 8.16 11.41 -17.66
N PHE A 164 8.09 10.75 -18.82
CA PHE A 164 6.95 9.93 -19.22
C PHE A 164 7.31 8.92 -20.29
N LEU A 165 6.47 7.90 -20.43
CA LEU A 165 6.41 6.99 -21.57
C LEU A 165 5.06 7.15 -22.28
N GLY A 166 4.96 6.72 -23.53
CA GLY A 166 3.74 6.88 -24.34
C GLY A 166 3.57 8.30 -24.88
N ALA A 167 2.34 8.75 -25.02
CA ALA A 167 2.06 10.10 -25.51
C ALA A 167 2.43 11.17 -24.49
N THR A 168 2.66 12.39 -24.95
CA THR A 168 2.93 13.54 -24.09
C THR A 168 1.75 13.81 -23.15
N PRO A 169 1.97 13.80 -21.82
CA PRO A 169 0.91 14.06 -20.84
C PRO A 169 0.39 15.50 -20.95
N THR A 170 -0.94 15.63 -20.93
CA THR A 170 -1.59 16.94 -20.76
C THR A 170 -1.75 17.22 -19.26
N PRO A 171 -1.37 18.40 -18.75
CA PRO A 171 -1.58 18.75 -17.36
C PRO A 171 -3.06 18.63 -16.96
N LEU A 172 -3.37 18.06 -15.77
CA LEU A 172 -4.74 17.83 -15.31
C LEU A 172 -5.59 19.11 -15.34
N ALA A 173 -5.00 20.27 -15.04
CA ALA A 173 -5.68 21.55 -15.09
C ALA A 173 -6.19 21.93 -16.49
N ALA A 174 -5.53 21.46 -17.54
CA ALA A 174 -5.92 21.67 -18.94
C ALA A 174 -6.93 20.62 -19.45
N LEU A 175 -7.21 19.58 -18.66
CA LEU A 175 -8.20 18.54 -18.98
C LEU A 175 -9.62 18.87 -18.46
N LYS A 176 -9.84 20.06 -17.90
CA LYS A 176 -11.20 20.49 -17.52
C LYS A 176 -12.19 20.36 -18.70
N GLY A 177 -13.38 19.88 -18.41
CA GLY A 177 -14.38 19.50 -19.39
C GLY A 177 -14.33 18.04 -19.83
N LYS A 178 -13.29 17.30 -19.45
CA LYS A 178 -13.12 15.88 -19.76
C LYS A 178 -13.07 15.07 -18.49
N PRO A 179 -13.71 13.89 -18.40
CA PRO A 179 -13.47 12.95 -17.32
C PRO A 179 -12.08 12.32 -17.47
N VAL A 180 -11.40 12.08 -16.33
CA VAL A 180 -10.06 11.49 -16.33
C VAL A 180 -10.03 10.26 -15.45
N VAL A 181 -9.36 9.21 -15.93
CA VAL A 181 -8.96 8.03 -15.14
C VAL A 181 -7.46 8.11 -14.94
N LEU A 182 -7.02 8.10 -13.67
CA LEU A 182 -5.63 7.84 -13.33
C LEU A 182 -5.51 6.38 -12.89
N PHE A 183 -4.58 5.65 -13.50
CA PHE A 183 -4.26 4.27 -13.17
C PHE A 183 -2.81 4.17 -12.68
N PHE A 184 -2.61 4.16 -11.37
CA PHE A 184 -1.29 3.99 -10.78
C PHE A 184 -0.89 2.52 -10.80
N TRP A 185 0.24 2.22 -11.45
CA TRP A 185 0.71 0.85 -11.65
C TRP A 185 2.21 0.70 -11.39
N ALA A 186 2.66 -0.57 -11.29
CA ALA A 186 4.06 -0.91 -11.14
C ALA A 186 4.47 -2.02 -12.12
N HIS A 187 5.70 -2.02 -12.59
CA HIS A 187 6.21 -3.02 -13.53
C HIS A 187 6.16 -4.47 -12.99
N TRP A 188 6.25 -4.64 -11.68
CA TRP A 188 6.18 -5.93 -10.97
C TRP A 188 4.74 -6.35 -10.63
N CYS A 189 3.77 -5.45 -10.69
CA CYS A 189 2.38 -5.67 -10.22
C CYS A 189 1.62 -6.63 -11.14
N GLY A 190 1.32 -7.82 -10.64
CA GLY A 190 0.54 -8.83 -11.35
C GLY A 190 -0.93 -8.42 -11.58
N ASP A 191 -1.56 -7.85 -10.57
CA ASP A 191 -2.93 -7.35 -10.62
C ASP A 191 -3.09 -6.21 -11.64
N CYS A 192 -2.10 -5.32 -11.72
CA CYS A 192 -2.10 -4.24 -12.71
C CYS A 192 -2.09 -4.78 -14.14
N LYS A 193 -1.31 -5.84 -14.40
CA LYS A 193 -1.25 -6.49 -15.72
C LYS A 193 -2.58 -7.16 -16.09
N GLN A 194 -3.29 -7.70 -15.09
CA GLN A 194 -4.63 -8.30 -15.30
C GLN A 194 -5.72 -7.24 -15.53
N GLU A 195 -5.54 -6.01 -15.04
CA GLU A 195 -6.48 -4.91 -15.23
C GLU A 195 -6.27 -4.15 -16.55
N ALA A 196 -5.10 -4.31 -17.19
CA ALA A 196 -4.77 -3.62 -18.45
C ALA A 196 -5.82 -3.81 -19.58
N PRO A 197 -6.33 -5.04 -19.88
CA PRO A 197 -7.37 -5.20 -20.89
C PRO A 197 -8.70 -4.54 -20.51
N ILE A 198 -9.04 -4.48 -19.23
CA ILE A 198 -10.22 -3.78 -18.74
C ILE A 198 -10.10 -2.27 -19.05
N LEU A 199 -8.94 -1.69 -18.77
CA LEU A 199 -8.69 -0.28 -19.04
C LEU A 199 -8.70 0.04 -20.55
N ALA A 200 -8.19 -0.86 -21.39
CA ALA A 200 -8.22 -0.70 -22.84
C ALA A 200 -9.68 -0.72 -23.38
N GLU A 201 -10.52 -1.59 -22.84
CA GLU A 201 -11.94 -1.64 -23.18
C GLU A 201 -12.67 -0.36 -22.73
N ILE A 202 -12.40 0.11 -21.52
CA ILE A 202 -12.97 1.36 -20.96
C ILE A 202 -12.51 2.58 -21.78
N GLU A 203 -11.22 2.68 -22.11
CA GLU A 203 -10.71 3.78 -22.93
C GLU A 203 -11.46 3.84 -24.25
N LYS A 204 -11.59 2.70 -24.95
CA LYS A 204 -12.30 2.61 -26.22
C LYS A 204 -13.79 2.94 -26.11
N GLU A 205 -14.46 2.39 -25.08
CA GLU A 205 -15.91 2.60 -24.86
C GLU A 205 -16.24 4.07 -24.55
N TYR A 206 -15.39 4.74 -23.77
CA TYR A 206 -15.63 6.11 -23.30
C TYR A 206 -14.89 7.18 -24.13
N ALA A 207 -14.13 6.80 -25.17
CA ALA A 207 -13.42 7.74 -26.05
C ALA A 207 -14.36 8.82 -26.62
N ALA A 208 -15.54 8.42 -27.12
CA ALA A 208 -16.53 9.36 -27.67
C ALA A 208 -17.11 10.33 -26.62
N LYS A 209 -17.03 9.97 -25.33
CA LYS A 209 -17.43 10.83 -24.20
C LYS A 209 -16.28 11.74 -23.72
N GLY A 210 -15.12 11.66 -24.40
CA GLY A 210 -13.95 12.47 -24.14
C GLY A 210 -13.14 12.01 -22.91
N LEU A 211 -13.26 10.74 -22.49
CA LEU A 211 -12.45 10.17 -21.41
C LEU A 211 -10.96 10.31 -21.73
N VAL A 212 -10.18 10.70 -20.74
CA VAL A 212 -8.72 10.69 -20.80
C VAL A 212 -8.19 9.69 -19.79
N LEU A 213 -7.41 8.72 -20.25
CA LEU A 213 -6.68 7.78 -19.40
C LEU A 213 -5.22 8.27 -19.25
N VAL A 214 -4.72 8.26 -18.02
CA VAL A 214 -3.31 8.52 -17.67
C VAL A 214 -2.86 7.42 -16.74
N ALA A 215 -1.68 6.84 -16.98
CA ALA A 215 -1.19 5.67 -16.27
C ALA A 215 0.14 5.96 -15.53
N PRO A 216 0.12 6.72 -14.41
CA PRO A 216 1.33 7.05 -13.66
C PRO A 216 2.03 5.79 -13.13
N THR A 217 3.36 5.79 -13.22
CA THR A 217 4.25 4.79 -12.61
C THR A 217 5.44 5.47 -11.95
N GLN A 218 6.31 4.68 -11.35
CA GLN A 218 7.56 5.17 -10.75
C GLN A 218 8.67 4.13 -10.91
N ARG A 219 9.89 4.53 -10.62
CA ARG A 219 11.01 3.61 -10.42
C ARG A 219 10.99 3.03 -9.02
N TYR A 220 11.47 1.81 -8.88
CA TYR A 220 11.59 1.04 -7.65
C TYR A 220 13.03 0.63 -7.34
N GLY A 221 13.99 0.94 -8.24
CA GLY A 221 15.41 0.60 -8.12
C GLY A 221 15.75 -0.83 -8.55
N TYR A 222 14.82 -1.56 -9.18
CA TYR A 222 15.05 -2.94 -9.61
C TYR A 222 14.22 -3.33 -10.86
N VAL A 223 14.63 -4.42 -11.48
CA VAL A 223 13.96 -5.06 -12.62
C VAL A 223 13.40 -6.43 -12.25
N ALA A 224 13.36 -7.38 -13.20
CA ALA A 224 12.85 -8.73 -12.97
C ALA A 224 13.54 -9.41 -11.78
N ARG A 225 12.77 -10.18 -11.00
CA ARG A 225 13.24 -10.99 -9.86
C ARG A 225 13.89 -10.19 -8.72
N GLY A 226 13.69 -8.86 -8.68
CA GLY A 226 14.29 -7.99 -7.67
C GLY A 226 15.77 -7.69 -7.92
N GLU A 227 16.26 -7.89 -9.14
CA GLU A 227 17.61 -7.52 -9.55
C GLU A 227 17.75 -6.00 -9.56
N GLU A 228 18.71 -5.46 -8.81
CA GLU A 228 18.97 -4.03 -8.74
C GLU A 228 19.29 -3.47 -10.13
N ALA A 229 18.76 -2.29 -10.42
CA ALA A 229 18.94 -1.63 -11.71
C ALA A 229 19.12 -0.12 -11.55
N GLY A 230 19.98 0.43 -12.40
CA GLY A 230 20.11 1.87 -12.56
C GLY A 230 18.86 2.49 -13.21
N PRO A 231 18.68 3.82 -13.08
CA PRO A 231 17.48 4.51 -13.54
C PRO A 231 17.12 4.26 -15.02
N ASP A 232 18.13 4.21 -15.90
CA ASP A 232 17.91 4.03 -17.34
C ASP A 232 17.58 2.56 -17.69
N ASP A 233 18.20 1.60 -16.98
CA ASP A 233 17.92 0.19 -17.18
C ASP A 233 16.51 -0.16 -16.70
N GLU A 234 16.12 0.36 -15.56
CA GLU A 234 14.77 0.20 -15.04
C GLU A 234 13.74 0.86 -15.95
N LEU A 235 14.04 2.05 -16.49
CA LEU A 235 13.14 2.72 -17.46
C LEU A 235 12.91 1.85 -18.71
N ARG A 236 13.97 1.27 -19.26
CA ARG A 236 13.86 0.34 -20.40
C ARG A 236 13.03 -0.89 -20.04
N TYR A 237 13.20 -1.41 -18.82
CA TYR A 237 12.41 -2.54 -18.34
C TYR A 237 10.93 -2.17 -18.14
N ILE A 238 10.61 -1.01 -17.58
CA ILE A 238 9.24 -0.49 -17.46
C ILE A 238 8.59 -0.42 -18.85
N ASP A 239 9.29 0.11 -19.83
CA ASP A 239 8.77 0.22 -21.20
C ASP A 239 8.59 -1.16 -21.86
N ALA A 240 9.52 -2.09 -21.67
CA ALA A 240 9.35 -3.47 -22.12
C ALA A 240 8.13 -4.16 -21.49
N VAL A 241 7.85 -3.90 -20.20
CA VAL A 241 6.63 -4.38 -19.53
C VAL A 241 5.38 -3.76 -20.15
N ARG A 242 5.40 -2.46 -20.51
CA ARG A 242 4.29 -1.80 -21.22
C ARG A 242 4.02 -2.48 -22.56
N HIS A 243 5.03 -2.68 -23.37
CA HIS A 243 4.88 -3.34 -24.67
C HIS A 243 4.31 -4.76 -24.54
N ARG A 244 4.70 -5.48 -23.50
CA ARG A 244 4.28 -6.88 -23.31
C ARG A 244 2.85 -7.02 -22.75
N PHE A 245 2.44 -6.18 -21.81
CA PHE A 245 1.20 -6.36 -21.04
C PHE A 245 0.17 -5.27 -21.23
N TYR A 246 0.55 -4.14 -21.84
CA TYR A 246 -0.29 -2.96 -22.05
C TYR A 246 -0.25 -2.53 -23.51
N SER A 247 -0.16 -3.51 -24.46
CA SER A 247 -0.01 -3.25 -25.89
C SER A 247 -1.09 -2.34 -26.48
N ASP A 248 -2.31 -2.45 -25.99
CA ASP A 248 -3.45 -1.65 -26.43
C ASP A 248 -3.48 -0.24 -25.81
N LEU A 249 -2.60 0.02 -24.83
CA LEU A 249 -2.50 1.28 -24.09
C LEU A 249 -1.16 2.01 -24.30
N LEU A 250 -0.39 1.65 -25.34
CA LEU A 250 0.94 2.23 -25.55
C LEU A 250 0.91 3.76 -25.81
N ASN A 251 -0.20 4.27 -26.32
CA ASN A 251 -0.40 5.71 -26.52
C ASN A 251 -0.90 6.42 -25.26
N VAL A 252 -1.27 5.70 -24.20
CA VAL A 252 -1.67 6.30 -22.93
C VAL A 252 -0.44 6.93 -22.28
N PRO A 253 -0.52 8.23 -21.87
CA PRO A 253 0.56 8.87 -21.15
C PRO A 253 0.85 8.14 -19.83
N ALA A 254 2.11 7.82 -19.60
CA ALA A 254 2.58 7.18 -18.38
C ALA A 254 3.66 8.05 -17.70
N PRO A 255 3.28 9.07 -16.92
CA PRO A 255 4.21 9.87 -16.14
C PRO A 255 5.00 9.01 -15.16
N ILE A 256 6.31 9.27 -15.04
CA ILE A 256 7.21 8.52 -14.17
C ILE A 256 7.68 9.45 -13.06
N SER A 257 7.10 9.32 -11.87
CA SER A 257 7.47 10.15 -10.73
C SER A 257 7.04 9.54 -9.40
N GLU A 258 7.97 9.42 -8.47
CA GLU A 258 7.69 9.01 -7.10
C GLU A 258 6.77 10.02 -6.38
N ASP A 259 6.87 11.32 -6.72
CA ASP A 259 6.03 12.35 -6.12
C ASP A 259 4.55 12.16 -6.48
N ASN A 260 4.23 11.63 -7.65
CA ASN A 260 2.85 11.26 -8.00
C ASN A 260 2.31 10.20 -7.04
N PHE A 261 3.11 9.17 -6.76
CA PHE A 261 2.73 8.12 -5.80
C PHE A 261 2.59 8.66 -4.38
N LYS A 262 3.50 9.53 -3.95
CA LYS A 262 3.46 10.19 -2.64
C LYS A 262 2.23 11.06 -2.48
N ASN A 263 1.89 11.89 -3.47
CA ASN A 263 0.79 12.83 -3.40
C ASN A 263 -0.59 12.16 -3.49
N TYR A 264 -0.70 11.12 -4.31
CA TYR A 264 -1.92 10.31 -4.41
C TYR A 264 -1.98 9.18 -3.38
N GLY A 265 -0.92 8.95 -2.61
CA GLY A 265 -0.88 7.85 -1.65
C GLY A 265 -0.97 6.47 -2.31
N ALA A 266 -0.42 6.31 -3.52
CA ALA A 266 -0.50 5.06 -4.28
C ALA A 266 0.48 4.00 -3.73
N SER A 267 0.38 3.67 -2.43
CA SER A 267 1.18 2.62 -1.77
C SER A 267 0.65 1.21 -2.05
N THR A 268 -0.53 1.11 -2.65
CA THR A 268 -1.13 -0.12 -3.17
C THR A 268 -1.24 0.02 -4.68
N THR A 269 -0.81 -0.97 -5.43
CA THR A 269 -1.00 -1.00 -6.89
C THR A 269 -1.81 -2.24 -7.28
N PRO A 270 -2.77 -2.08 -8.19
CA PRO A 270 -3.19 -0.82 -8.80
C PRO A 270 -3.88 0.13 -7.82
N THR A 271 -3.91 1.43 -8.15
CA THR A 271 -4.82 2.41 -7.55
C THR A 271 -5.50 3.17 -8.70
N VAL A 272 -6.82 3.22 -8.68
CA VAL A 272 -7.63 3.94 -9.66
C VAL A 272 -8.17 5.22 -9.05
N VAL A 273 -8.06 6.34 -9.77
CA VAL A 273 -8.66 7.61 -9.37
C VAL A 273 -9.51 8.14 -10.53
N LEU A 274 -10.78 8.41 -10.25
CA LEU A 274 -11.68 9.04 -11.23
C LEU A 274 -11.83 10.53 -10.91
N ILE A 275 -11.66 11.35 -11.92
CA ILE A 275 -11.75 12.80 -11.83
C ILE A 275 -12.84 13.26 -12.80
N ASP A 276 -13.76 14.09 -12.32
CA ASP A 276 -14.83 14.62 -13.15
C ASP A 276 -14.38 15.77 -14.06
N ARG A 277 -15.32 16.28 -14.86
CA ARG A 277 -15.10 17.39 -15.81
C ARG A 277 -14.71 18.72 -15.14
N GLN A 278 -14.97 18.86 -13.83
CA GLN A 278 -14.59 20.01 -13.01
C GLN A 278 -13.18 19.88 -12.41
N GLY A 279 -12.55 18.71 -12.57
CA GLY A 279 -11.24 18.39 -11.99
C GLY A 279 -11.34 17.92 -10.52
N ILE A 280 -12.52 17.48 -10.10
CA ILE A 280 -12.77 16.99 -8.73
C ILE A 280 -12.68 15.45 -8.72
N VAL A 281 -11.99 14.92 -7.70
CA VAL A 281 -11.92 13.47 -7.49
C VAL A 281 -13.29 12.94 -7.06
N ARG A 282 -13.77 11.91 -7.78
CA ARG A 282 -15.07 11.26 -7.52
C ARG A 282 -14.94 9.82 -7.08
N LEU A 283 -13.77 9.22 -7.29
CA LEU A 283 -13.41 7.91 -6.77
C LEU A 283 -11.92 7.88 -6.47
N TYR A 284 -11.56 7.33 -5.34
CA TYR A 284 -10.20 6.94 -4.98
C TYR A 284 -10.21 5.48 -4.53
N HIS A 285 -9.71 4.57 -5.36
CA HIS A 285 -9.81 3.13 -5.15
C HIS A 285 -8.43 2.44 -5.20
N PRO A 286 -7.80 2.16 -4.04
CA PRO A 286 -6.66 1.25 -3.96
C PRO A 286 -7.09 -0.20 -4.14
N GLY A 287 -6.47 -0.91 -5.06
CA GLY A 287 -6.80 -2.28 -5.44
C GLY A 287 -7.44 -2.37 -6.81
N ARG A 288 -7.69 -3.60 -7.26
CA ARG A 288 -8.31 -3.88 -8.56
C ARG A 288 -9.78 -3.47 -8.58
N MET A 289 -10.23 -3.09 -9.77
CA MET A 289 -11.65 -2.91 -10.06
C MET A 289 -12.08 -3.88 -11.17
N THR A 290 -13.30 -4.39 -11.07
CA THR A 290 -13.93 -5.07 -12.19
C THR A 290 -14.37 -4.06 -13.24
N ILE A 291 -14.63 -4.54 -14.46
CA ILE A 291 -15.12 -3.67 -15.54
C ILE A 291 -16.49 -3.07 -15.19
N GLU A 292 -17.34 -3.84 -14.51
CA GLU A 292 -18.68 -3.40 -14.08
C GLU A 292 -18.59 -2.28 -13.03
N GLU A 293 -17.70 -2.42 -12.05
CA GLU A 293 -17.45 -1.39 -11.04
C GLU A 293 -16.93 -0.09 -11.68
N LEU A 294 -15.97 -0.22 -12.62
CA LEU A 294 -15.40 0.93 -13.31
C LEU A 294 -16.45 1.62 -14.21
N ARG A 295 -17.25 0.86 -14.96
CA ARG A 295 -18.38 1.39 -15.74
C ARG A 295 -19.42 2.10 -14.86
N ALA A 296 -19.80 1.47 -13.76
CA ALA A 296 -20.75 2.06 -12.82
C ALA A 296 -20.21 3.37 -12.22
N ALA A 297 -18.93 3.43 -11.91
CA ALA A 297 -18.29 4.64 -11.40
C ALA A 297 -18.20 5.75 -12.46
N LEU A 298 -17.80 5.42 -13.69
CA LEU A 298 -17.73 6.38 -14.81
C LEU A 298 -19.11 6.93 -15.21
N ASN A 299 -20.14 6.09 -15.20
CA ASN A 299 -21.50 6.54 -15.53
C ASN A 299 -22.07 7.53 -14.50
N ARG A 300 -21.55 7.54 -13.27
CA ARG A 300 -21.91 8.54 -12.24
C ARG A 300 -21.25 9.90 -12.47
N LEU A 301 -20.23 9.99 -13.35
CA LEU A 301 -19.56 11.25 -13.65
C LEU A 301 -20.34 12.15 -14.62
N GLY A 302 -21.34 11.63 -15.31
CA GLY A 302 -22.18 12.35 -16.28
C GLY A 302 -21.60 12.34 -17.69
#